data_48d486e472d868031fa852a736df06df
#
_entry.id   48d486e472d868031fa852a736df06df
#
_cell.length_a   1.000
_cell.length_b   1.000
_cell.length_c   1.000
_cell.angle_alpha   90.00
_cell.angle_beta   90.00
_cell.angle_gamma   90.00
#
_symmetry.space_group_name_H-M   'P 1'
#
loop_
_entity.id
_entity.type
_entity.pdbx_description
1 polymer ?
#
loop_
_entity_poly.entity_id
_entity_poly.type
_entity_poly.pdbx_seq_one_letter_code
_entity_poly.pdbx_strand_id
1 'polypeptide(L)'
;MNSAWSRTVVATAMVAFSASAAQAADCDRACLGGMIAKYVEAIVAHNPKMLPLAPTVRFTEDSRELPLGDGVWKTVTRAGTFRQDYLDVRRGIAASHVELHEEAAQIQYSVILRVVDQKITGIETLVNRVTKESRFQPDSSLAKPLRKMNDPVPGGKRMSREDLIKVALTYPEGLRIGSFPDATPFAKDAYRVENGMFIAGEGCPRATCPGMYTQRVILHPGIVASVAAVDEELGLVLLWMNFGYTNSYGANNALVTFEAFKIWGGEIQAINAFFRIMPLETPRFWPSAK
;
A
#
# COMPACT_ATOMS: atom_id res chain seq x y z
N MET A 1 -38.05 76.74 -21.27
CA MET A 1 -38.61 75.39 -21.34
C MET A 1 -37.43 74.45 -21.79
N ASN A 2 -36.70 73.93 -20.83
CA ASN A 2 -35.52 73.06 -21.08
C ASN A 2 -35.87 71.63 -20.72
N SER A 3 -35.95 70.77 -21.73
CA SER A 3 -36.15 69.32 -21.55
C SER A 3 -34.77 68.62 -21.45
N ALA A 4 -34.44 68.07 -20.26
CA ALA A 4 -33.28 67.23 -20.03
C ALA A 4 -33.61 65.81 -20.42
N TRP A 5 -32.82 65.21 -21.36
CA TRP A 5 -32.88 63.81 -21.72
C TRP A 5 -31.93 63.04 -20.85
N SER A 6 -32.48 62.17 -20.00
CA SER A 6 -31.68 61.23 -19.18
C SER A 6 -31.33 60.02 -20.03
N ARG A 7 -30.02 59.73 -20.21
CA ARG A 7 -29.53 58.54 -20.87
C ARG A 7 -29.24 57.47 -19.81
N THR A 8 -30.06 56.42 -19.79
CA THR A 8 -29.82 55.25 -18.96
C THR A 8 -28.78 54.36 -19.63
N VAL A 9 -27.61 54.19 -18.98
CA VAL A 9 -26.57 53.26 -19.40
C VAL A 9 -26.86 51.92 -18.74
N VAL A 10 -27.21 50.90 -19.53
CA VAL A 10 -27.34 49.51 -19.06
C VAL A 10 -25.96 48.88 -19.15
N ALA A 11 -25.37 48.63 -17.99
CA ALA A 11 -24.12 47.87 -17.88
C ALA A 11 -24.42 46.36 -17.91
N THR A 12 -24.04 45.68 -18.99
CA THR A 12 -24.15 44.22 -19.11
C THR A 12 -22.92 43.61 -18.44
N ALA A 13 -23.09 42.99 -17.27
CA ALA A 13 -22.04 42.24 -16.61
C ALA A 13 -21.86 40.89 -17.30
N MET A 14 -20.73 40.68 -17.99
CA MET A 14 -20.32 39.38 -18.50
C MET A 14 -19.74 38.56 -17.31
N VAL A 15 -20.48 37.54 -16.93
CA VAL A 15 -19.96 36.51 -15.99
C VAL A 15 -19.08 35.56 -16.80
N ALA A 16 -17.76 35.69 -16.62
CA ALA A 16 -16.80 34.73 -17.18
C ALA A 16 -16.86 33.45 -16.36
N PHE A 17 -17.46 32.39 -16.90
CA PHE A 17 -17.34 31.04 -16.37
C PHE A 17 -15.93 30.56 -16.65
N SER A 18 -15.07 30.59 -15.63
CA SER A 18 -13.79 29.88 -15.65
C SER A 18 -14.07 28.37 -15.55
N ALA A 19 -14.12 27.68 -16.68
CA ALA A 19 -14.07 26.23 -16.70
C ALA A 19 -12.69 25.82 -16.16
N SER A 20 -12.62 25.36 -14.90
CA SER A 20 -11.47 24.63 -14.39
C SER A 20 -11.34 23.36 -15.23
N ALA A 21 -10.42 23.35 -16.19
CA ALA A 21 -10.01 22.13 -16.84
C ALA A 21 -9.52 21.19 -15.73
N ALA A 22 -10.23 20.09 -15.50
CA ALA A 22 -9.71 19.01 -14.67
C ALA A 22 -8.41 18.57 -15.33
N GLN A 23 -7.28 18.90 -14.70
CA GLN A 23 -5.96 18.47 -15.14
C GLN A 23 -5.99 16.94 -15.09
N ALA A 24 -5.92 16.29 -16.26
CA ALA A 24 -5.80 14.84 -16.31
C ALA A 24 -4.61 14.46 -15.44
N ALA A 25 -4.77 13.46 -14.56
CA ALA A 25 -3.66 13.00 -13.73
C ALA A 25 -2.49 12.65 -14.66
N ASP A 26 -1.30 13.18 -14.38
CA ASP A 26 -0.10 13.01 -15.21
C ASP A 26 0.24 11.53 -15.47
N CYS A 27 -0.26 10.63 -14.63
CA CYS A 27 -0.14 9.17 -14.76
C CYS A 27 -1.42 8.54 -14.19
N ASP A 28 -2.28 8.05 -15.07
CA ASP A 28 -3.51 7.37 -14.70
C ASP A 28 -3.25 5.95 -14.12
N ARG A 29 -4.31 5.23 -13.83
CA ARG A 29 -4.23 3.87 -13.27
C ARG A 29 -3.45 2.92 -14.18
N ALA A 30 -3.66 2.97 -15.49
CA ALA A 30 -2.95 2.10 -16.45
C ALA A 30 -1.46 2.44 -16.50
N CYS A 31 -1.14 3.73 -16.51
CA CYS A 31 0.23 4.25 -16.43
C CYS A 31 0.92 3.76 -15.14
N LEU A 32 0.30 3.93 -13.96
CA LEU A 32 0.89 3.49 -12.68
C LEU A 32 1.09 1.97 -12.63
N GLY A 33 0.12 1.17 -13.08
CA GLY A 33 0.26 -0.28 -13.18
C GLY A 33 1.36 -0.71 -14.15
N GLY A 34 1.54 0.04 -15.26
CA GLY A 34 2.63 -0.12 -16.20
C GLY A 34 4.01 0.19 -15.60
N MET A 35 4.10 1.17 -14.68
CA MET A 35 5.35 1.46 -13.96
C MET A 35 5.79 0.30 -13.08
N ILE A 36 4.86 -0.38 -12.37
CA ILE A 36 5.17 -1.59 -11.60
C ILE A 36 5.64 -2.72 -12.52
N ALA A 37 4.97 -2.96 -13.65
CA ALA A 37 5.40 -3.99 -14.60
C ALA A 37 6.83 -3.76 -15.09
N LYS A 38 7.13 -2.55 -15.54
CA LYS A 38 8.50 -2.16 -15.96
C LYS A 38 9.52 -2.28 -14.82
N TYR A 39 9.12 -1.94 -13.59
CA TYR A 39 10.00 -2.09 -12.44
C TYR A 39 10.38 -3.55 -12.20
N VAL A 40 9.41 -4.47 -12.25
CA VAL A 40 9.65 -5.91 -12.07
C VAL A 40 10.53 -6.46 -13.20
N GLU A 41 10.30 -6.04 -14.45
CA GLU A 41 11.17 -6.41 -15.58
C GLU A 41 12.60 -5.88 -15.41
N ALA A 42 12.74 -4.62 -15.02
CA ALA A 42 14.03 -3.97 -14.84
C ALA A 42 14.87 -4.58 -13.72
N ILE A 43 14.25 -4.92 -12.56
CA ILE A 43 14.96 -5.52 -11.43
C ILE A 43 15.44 -6.95 -11.77
N VAL A 44 14.62 -7.75 -12.45
CA VAL A 44 15.02 -9.09 -12.92
C VAL A 44 16.13 -9.01 -13.98
N ALA A 45 16.11 -7.99 -14.83
CA ALA A 45 17.17 -7.73 -15.81
C ALA A 45 18.41 -7.07 -15.19
N HIS A 46 18.44 -6.76 -13.89
CA HIS A 46 19.50 -6.00 -13.20
C HIS A 46 19.83 -4.67 -13.90
N ASN A 47 18.85 -4.03 -14.54
CA ASN A 47 19.07 -2.88 -15.38
C ASN A 47 18.13 -1.70 -15.05
N PRO A 48 18.52 -0.82 -14.10
CA PRO A 48 17.73 0.36 -13.76
C PRO A 48 17.48 1.33 -14.91
N LYS A 49 18.30 1.29 -15.98
CA LYS A 49 18.14 2.17 -17.14
C LYS A 49 16.89 1.88 -17.97
N MET A 50 16.25 0.74 -17.76
CA MET A 50 14.94 0.42 -18.37
C MET A 50 13.80 1.27 -17.79
N LEU A 51 14.01 1.90 -16.63
CA LEU A 51 12.99 2.69 -15.96
C LEU A 51 12.95 4.14 -16.44
N PRO A 52 11.76 4.75 -16.51
CA PRO A 52 11.62 6.18 -16.75
C PRO A 52 11.96 6.98 -15.48
N LEU A 53 13.24 7.11 -15.17
CA LEU A 53 13.72 7.77 -13.96
C LEU A 53 13.73 9.30 -14.12
N ALA A 54 13.44 10.02 -13.04
CA ALA A 54 13.76 11.43 -12.92
C ALA A 54 15.30 11.62 -12.84
N PRO A 55 15.83 12.82 -13.11
CA PRO A 55 17.28 13.09 -12.99
C PRO A 55 17.84 12.76 -11.62
N THR A 56 17.03 12.96 -10.57
CA THR A 56 17.32 12.56 -9.20
C THR A 56 16.25 11.58 -8.75
N VAL A 57 16.65 10.35 -8.44
CA VAL A 57 15.79 9.32 -7.87
C VAL A 57 16.34 8.90 -6.53
N ARG A 58 15.48 8.86 -5.52
CA ARG A 58 15.83 8.33 -4.21
C ARG A 58 15.41 6.87 -4.13
N PHE A 59 16.31 5.98 -3.75
CA PHE A 59 16.02 4.56 -3.53
C PHE A 59 16.31 4.17 -2.08
N THR A 60 15.36 3.50 -1.44
CA THR A 60 15.55 2.89 -0.11
C THR A 60 15.16 1.42 -0.14
N GLU A 61 15.99 0.58 0.46
CA GLU A 61 15.69 -0.81 0.76
C GLU A 61 15.77 -1.02 2.27
N ASP A 62 14.70 -1.56 2.86
CA ASP A 62 14.62 -1.79 4.30
C ASP A 62 14.95 -0.53 5.13
N SER A 63 14.36 0.61 4.76
CA SER A 63 14.59 1.94 5.37
C SER A 63 16.02 2.46 5.28
N ARG A 64 16.89 1.87 4.45
CA ARG A 64 18.25 2.36 4.20
C ARG A 64 18.36 2.90 2.79
N GLU A 65 18.94 4.08 2.64
CA GLU A 65 19.20 4.65 1.34
C GLU A 65 20.39 3.94 0.68
N LEU A 66 20.19 3.51 -0.56
CA LEU A 66 21.17 2.79 -1.37
C LEU A 66 21.23 3.39 -2.78
N PRO A 67 22.36 3.23 -3.50
CA PRO A 67 22.38 3.44 -4.95
C PRO A 67 21.37 2.51 -5.64
N LEU A 68 20.60 3.04 -6.57
CA LEU A 68 19.67 2.21 -7.36
C LEU A 68 20.47 1.20 -8.21
N GLY A 69 20.11 -0.06 -8.09
CA GLY A 69 20.86 -1.18 -8.64
C GLY A 69 21.62 -1.99 -7.59
N ASP A 70 21.66 -1.50 -6.34
CA ASP A 70 22.20 -2.23 -5.20
C ASP A 70 21.11 -3.02 -4.44
N GLY A 71 21.50 -3.75 -3.40
CA GLY A 71 20.60 -4.57 -2.61
C GLY A 71 20.06 -5.76 -3.42
N VAL A 72 18.76 -6.01 -3.33
CA VAL A 72 18.08 -7.10 -4.04
C VAL A 72 18.18 -7.01 -5.57
N TRP A 73 18.45 -5.83 -6.12
CA TRP A 73 18.72 -5.65 -7.54
C TRP A 73 19.90 -6.48 -8.06
N LYS A 74 20.87 -6.82 -7.19
CA LYS A 74 22.04 -7.63 -7.58
C LYS A 74 21.81 -9.13 -7.49
N THR A 75 20.79 -9.56 -6.78
CA THR A 75 20.64 -10.96 -6.37
C THR A 75 19.36 -11.63 -6.88
N VAL A 76 18.35 -10.85 -7.27
CA VAL A 76 17.10 -11.39 -7.82
C VAL A 76 17.37 -12.13 -9.13
N THR A 77 16.78 -13.32 -9.30
CA THR A 77 16.98 -14.15 -10.50
C THR A 77 15.73 -14.22 -11.39
N ARG A 78 14.56 -14.09 -10.81
CA ARG A 78 13.27 -14.09 -11.55
C ARG A 78 12.14 -13.51 -10.73
N ALA A 79 11.07 -13.11 -11.40
CA ALA A 79 9.77 -12.84 -10.78
C ALA A 79 9.04 -14.17 -10.51
N GLY A 80 8.23 -14.19 -9.45
CA GLY A 80 7.25 -15.25 -9.19
C GLY A 80 5.92 -14.96 -9.88
N THR A 81 4.87 -15.64 -9.41
CA THR A 81 3.51 -15.51 -9.99
C THR A 81 2.63 -14.52 -9.26
N PHE A 82 2.96 -14.20 -8.01
CA PHE A 82 2.17 -13.29 -7.19
C PHE A 82 2.54 -11.83 -7.45
N ARG A 83 1.51 -11.03 -7.74
CA ARG A 83 1.57 -9.57 -7.78
C ARG A 83 0.22 -9.00 -7.36
N GLN A 84 0.23 -8.04 -6.44
CA GLN A 84 -0.93 -7.30 -6.00
C GLN A 84 -0.61 -5.81 -5.97
N ASP A 85 -1.25 -5.05 -6.85
CA ASP A 85 -1.02 -3.60 -6.98
C ASP A 85 -1.96 -2.78 -6.09
N TYR A 86 -1.47 -1.62 -5.67
CA TYR A 86 -2.15 -0.59 -4.90
C TYR A 86 -1.84 0.76 -5.57
N LEU A 87 -2.77 1.28 -6.37
CA LEU A 87 -2.52 2.39 -7.29
C LEU A 87 -3.21 3.67 -6.80
N ASP A 88 -2.45 4.57 -6.22
CA ASP A 88 -2.91 5.88 -5.75
C ASP A 88 -2.76 6.93 -6.85
N VAL A 89 -3.76 7.01 -7.72
CA VAL A 89 -3.75 7.92 -8.88
C VAL A 89 -3.67 9.38 -8.42
N ARG A 90 -4.37 9.74 -7.34
CA ARG A 90 -4.38 11.11 -6.81
C ARG A 90 -3.00 11.60 -6.37
N ARG A 91 -2.16 10.70 -5.87
CA ARG A 91 -0.82 11.03 -5.36
C ARG A 91 0.32 10.59 -6.26
N GLY A 92 0.02 10.02 -7.44
CA GLY A 92 1.04 9.48 -8.34
C GLY A 92 1.87 8.38 -7.66
N ILE A 93 1.24 7.47 -6.91
CA ILE A 93 1.93 6.39 -6.23
C ILE A 93 1.50 5.05 -6.84
N ALA A 94 2.48 4.29 -7.32
CA ALA A 94 2.31 2.90 -7.72
C ALA A 94 2.98 2.01 -6.67
N ALA A 95 2.19 1.28 -5.89
CA ALA A 95 2.70 0.34 -4.90
C ALA A 95 2.31 -1.09 -5.28
N SER A 96 3.10 -2.07 -4.87
CA SER A 96 2.81 -3.48 -5.12
C SER A 96 3.46 -4.39 -4.08
N HIS A 97 2.79 -5.49 -3.78
CA HIS A 97 3.40 -6.69 -3.21
C HIS A 97 3.70 -7.65 -4.36
N VAL A 98 4.95 -8.06 -4.48
CA VAL A 98 5.46 -8.91 -5.57
C VAL A 98 6.24 -10.09 -4.98
N GLU A 99 6.06 -11.25 -5.59
CA GLU A 99 6.95 -12.39 -5.37
C GLU A 99 8.15 -12.29 -6.31
N LEU A 100 9.34 -12.32 -5.73
CA LEU A 100 10.60 -12.43 -6.45
C LEU A 100 11.37 -13.66 -5.95
N HIS A 101 12.42 -14.05 -6.66
CA HIS A 101 13.29 -15.17 -6.25
C HIS A 101 14.75 -14.78 -6.37
N GLU A 102 15.52 -15.21 -5.39
CA GLU A 102 16.97 -15.42 -5.41
C GLU A 102 17.26 -16.91 -5.60
N GLU A 103 18.52 -17.33 -5.78
CA GLU A 103 18.85 -18.74 -5.97
C GLU A 103 18.35 -19.63 -4.80
N ALA A 104 18.52 -19.16 -3.57
CA ALA A 104 18.24 -19.93 -2.35
C ALA A 104 16.95 -19.52 -1.63
N ALA A 105 16.28 -18.45 -2.04
CA ALA A 105 15.15 -17.89 -1.31
C ALA A 105 14.04 -17.34 -2.22
N GLN A 106 12.79 -17.55 -1.79
CA GLN A 106 11.67 -16.75 -2.26
C GLN A 106 11.67 -15.41 -1.53
N ILE A 107 11.44 -14.34 -2.25
CA ILE A 107 11.37 -12.99 -1.70
C ILE A 107 9.92 -12.50 -1.76
N GLN A 108 9.42 -12.06 -0.63
CA GLN A 108 8.22 -11.25 -0.52
C GLN A 108 8.64 -9.79 -0.54
N TYR A 109 8.36 -9.13 -1.64
CA TYR A 109 8.86 -7.82 -1.96
C TYR A 109 7.75 -6.79 -1.99
N SER A 110 7.85 -5.78 -1.14
CA SER A 110 7.00 -4.61 -1.21
C SER A 110 7.74 -3.49 -1.91
N VAL A 111 7.12 -2.86 -2.92
CA VAL A 111 7.68 -1.74 -3.65
C VAL A 111 6.67 -0.61 -3.74
N ILE A 112 7.13 0.62 -3.51
CA ILE A 112 6.36 1.85 -3.66
C ILE A 112 7.15 2.79 -4.57
N LEU A 113 6.57 3.10 -5.74
CA LEU A 113 7.11 4.04 -6.70
C LEU A 113 6.38 5.38 -6.56
N ARG A 114 7.11 6.48 -6.49
CA ARG A 114 6.57 7.83 -6.57
C ARG A 114 6.76 8.33 -7.99
N VAL A 115 5.67 8.67 -8.65
CA VAL A 115 5.63 9.06 -10.06
C VAL A 115 5.18 10.51 -10.16
N VAL A 116 5.98 11.33 -10.82
CA VAL A 116 5.69 12.72 -11.15
C VAL A 116 6.06 12.93 -12.63
N ASP A 117 5.22 13.55 -13.41
CA ASP A 117 5.43 13.77 -14.85
C ASP A 117 5.84 12.47 -15.58
N GLN A 118 5.16 11.37 -15.26
CA GLN A 118 5.44 10.01 -15.79
C GLN A 118 6.87 9.52 -15.55
N LYS A 119 7.57 10.06 -14.56
CA LYS A 119 8.92 9.64 -14.16
C LYS A 119 8.93 9.20 -12.71
N ILE A 120 9.71 8.17 -12.43
CA ILE A 120 9.92 7.68 -11.05
C ILE A 120 10.90 8.62 -10.35
N THR A 121 10.44 9.28 -9.32
CA THR A 121 11.22 10.21 -8.47
C THR A 121 11.68 9.56 -7.16
N GLY A 122 11.05 8.44 -6.77
CA GLY A 122 11.40 7.75 -5.54
C GLY A 122 10.94 6.30 -5.54
N ILE A 123 11.74 5.46 -4.89
CA ILE A 123 11.52 4.02 -4.78
C ILE A 123 11.75 3.62 -3.32
N GLU A 124 10.72 3.09 -2.67
CA GLU A 124 10.78 2.59 -1.30
C GLU A 124 10.47 1.10 -1.30
N THR A 125 11.31 0.28 -0.67
CA THR A 125 11.14 -1.17 -0.68
C THR A 125 11.32 -1.81 0.69
N LEU A 126 10.64 -2.96 0.88
CA LEU A 126 10.82 -3.86 2.01
C LEU A 126 11.04 -5.27 1.47
N VAL A 127 12.07 -5.96 1.96
CA VAL A 127 12.54 -7.26 1.44
C VAL A 127 12.46 -8.32 2.53
N ASN A 128 11.51 -9.23 2.42
CA ASN A 128 11.46 -10.40 3.30
C ASN A 128 11.87 -11.65 2.54
N ARG A 129 12.99 -12.27 2.95
CA ARG A 129 13.49 -13.53 2.39
C ARG A 129 12.90 -14.71 3.15
N VAL A 130 12.22 -15.59 2.43
CA VAL A 130 11.65 -16.83 2.98
C VAL A 130 12.65 -17.96 2.77
N THR A 131 13.17 -18.48 3.88
CA THR A 131 14.03 -19.67 3.92
C THR A 131 13.27 -20.84 4.53
N LYS A 132 13.87 -22.02 4.57
CA LYS A 132 13.25 -23.20 5.20
C LYS A 132 12.98 -23.01 6.69
N GLU A 133 13.73 -22.13 7.35
CA GLU A 133 13.65 -21.80 8.78
C GLU A 133 12.63 -20.69 9.07
N SER A 134 12.10 -20.04 8.04
CA SER A 134 11.13 -18.97 8.21
C SER A 134 9.85 -19.48 8.86
N ARG A 135 9.39 -18.78 9.90
CA ARG A 135 8.15 -19.10 10.62
C ARG A 135 6.92 -19.05 9.72
N PHE A 136 6.90 -18.11 8.79
CA PHE A 136 5.84 -17.94 7.81
C PHE A 136 6.30 -18.57 6.50
N GLN A 137 5.67 -19.69 6.13
CA GLN A 137 5.88 -20.36 4.86
C GLN A 137 4.69 -20.02 3.95
N PRO A 138 4.93 -19.42 2.78
CA PRO A 138 3.85 -19.13 1.85
C PRO A 138 3.07 -20.41 1.52
N ASP A 139 1.77 -20.33 1.61
CA ASP A 139 0.88 -21.39 1.14
C ASP A 139 0.41 -21.08 -0.31
N SER A 140 -0.55 -21.83 -0.81
CA SER A 140 -1.09 -21.63 -2.17
C SER A 140 -1.75 -20.26 -2.39
N SER A 141 -1.89 -19.43 -1.35
CA SER A 141 -2.48 -18.09 -1.48
C SER A 141 -1.62 -17.15 -2.31
N LEU A 142 -0.29 -17.35 -2.36
CA LEU A 142 0.60 -16.59 -3.24
C LEU A 142 0.65 -17.12 -4.69
N ALA A 143 0.06 -18.26 -4.99
CA ALA A 143 -0.02 -18.77 -6.36
C ALA A 143 -1.13 -18.12 -7.20
N LYS A 144 -2.02 -17.36 -6.56
CA LYS A 144 -3.21 -16.74 -7.17
C LYS A 144 -3.43 -15.34 -6.60
N PRO A 145 -4.10 -14.44 -7.35
CA PRO A 145 -4.60 -13.21 -6.78
C PRO A 145 -5.47 -13.49 -5.55
N LEU A 146 -5.25 -12.74 -4.48
CA LEU A 146 -6.05 -12.87 -3.27
C LEU A 146 -7.50 -12.43 -3.57
N ARG A 147 -8.47 -13.25 -3.13
CA ARG A 147 -9.89 -12.94 -3.31
C ARG A 147 -10.22 -11.57 -2.72
N LYS A 148 -11.21 -10.89 -3.27
CA LYS A 148 -11.63 -9.51 -2.93
C LYS A 148 -10.62 -8.42 -3.28
N MET A 149 -9.29 -8.64 -3.22
CA MET A 149 -8.31 -7.56 -3.37
C MET A 149 -8.47 -6.79 -4.70
N ASN A 150 -8.71 -7.51 -5.81
CA ASN A 150 -8.92 -6.91 -7.13
C ASN A 150 -10.40 -6.75 -7.50
N ASP A 151 -11.33 -7.17 -6.63
CA ASP A 151 -12.75 -7.04 -6.90
C ASP A 151 -13.17 -5.57 -6.87
N PRO A 152 -14.03 -5.13 -7.77
CA PRO A 152 -14.60 -3.79 -7.72
C PRO A 152 -15.39 -3.59 -6.42
N VAL A 153 -15.36 -2.38 -5.90
CA VAL A 153 -16.18 -2.02 -4.73
C VAL A 153 -17.66 -2.13 -5.09
N PRO A 154 -18.47 -2.90 -4.34
CA PRO A 154 -19.89 -3.04 -4.62
C PRO A 154 -20.62 -1.70 -4.68
N GLY A 155 -21.64 -1.58 -5.55
CA GLY A 155 -22.43 -0.38 -5.69
C GLY A 155 -22.99 0.10 -4.36
N GLY A 156 -22.93 1.41 -4.11
CA GLY A 156 -23.37 2.03 -2.85
C GLY A 156 -22.46 1.84 -1.64
N LYS A 157 -21.34 1.06 -1.76
CA LYS A 157 -20.38 0.84 -0.68
C LYS A 157 -19.04 1.58 -0.87
N ARG A 158 -18.95 2.42 -1.89
CA ARG A 158 -17.75 3.27 -2.08
C ARG A 158 -17.63 4.27 -0.93
N MET A 159 -16.40 4.56 -0.56
CA MET A 159 -16.06 5.45 0.54
C MET A 159 -15.14 6.56 0.05
N SER A 160 -15.13 7.67 0.77
CA SER A 160 -14.15 8.74 0.54
C SER A 160 -12.74 8.25 0.90
N ARG A 161 -11.72 8.92 0.36
CA ARG A 161 -10.31 8.66 0.73
C ARG A 161 -10.09 8.74 2.24
N GLU A 162 -10.65 9.77 2.84
CA GLU A 162 -10.55 10.06 4.27
C GLU A 162 -11.17 8.94 5.12
N ASP A 163 -12.34 8.44 4.71
CA ASP A 163 -13.01 7.34 5.40
C ASP A 163 -12.28 6.01 5.21
N LEU A 164 -11.72 5.74 4.03
CA LEU A 164 -10.87 4.57 3.80
C LEU A 164 -9.67 4.58 4.74
N ILE A 165 -8.95 5.72 4.83
CA ILE A 165 -7.82 5.90 5.74
C ILE A 165 -8.25 5.71 7.20
N LYS A 166 -9.36 6.31 7.59
CA LYS A 166 -9.89 6.20 8.95
C LYS A 166 -10.16 4.74 9.33
N VAL A 167 -10.82 3.98 8.47
CA VAL A 167 -11.09 2.55 8.72
C VAL A 167 -9.80 1.75 8.76
N ALA A 168 -8.86 1.97 7.83
CA ALA A 168 -7.56 1.27 7.86
C ALA A 168 -6.79 1.51 9.17
N LEU A 169 -6.81 2.74 9.69
CA LEU A 169 -6.11 3.10 10.94
C LEU A 169 -6.75 2.51 12.20
N THR A 170 -7.97 1.97 12.14
CA THR A 170 -8.55 1.22 13.26
C THR A 170 -7.78 -0.08 13.54
N TYR A 171 -7.11 -0.64 12.54
CA TYR A 171 -6.34 -1.88 12.72
C TYR A 171 -5.11 -1.68 13.63
N PRO A 172 -4.19 -0.74 13.39
CA PRO A 172 -3.13 -0.46 14.35
C PRO A 172 -3.66 0.01 15.71
N GLU A 173 -4.84 0.63 15.79
CA GLU A 173 -5.46 0.95 17.07
C GLU A 173 -5.87 -0.32 17.83
N GLY A 174 -6.49 -1.30 17.16
CA GLY A 174 -6.80 -2.60 17.75
C GLY A 174 -5.56 -3.33 18.28
N LEU A 175 -4.44 -3.23 17.56
CA LEU A 175 -3.15 -3.76 18.03
C LEU A 175 -2.61 -2.98 19.24
N ARG A 176 -2.79 -1.65 19.26
CA ARG A 176 -2.32 -0.78 20.35
C ARG A 176 -3.02 -1.08 21.66
N ILE A 177 -4.34 -1.32 21.63
CA ILE A 177 -5.13 -1.63 22.82
C ILE A 177 -5.22 -3.14 23.11
N GLY A 178 -4.74 -4.00 22.20
CA GLY A 178 -4.78 -5.44 22.32
C GLY A 178 -6.15 -6.08 22.08
N SER A 179 -7.06 -5.37 21.39
CA SER A 179 -8.43 -5.81 21.12
C SER A 179 -8.95 -5.34 19.77
N PHE A 180 -9.19 -6.25 18.83
CA PHE A 180 -9.87 -5.90 17.59
C PHE A 180 -11.38 -5.67 17.77
N PRO A 181 -12.13 -6.44 18.58
CA PRO A 181 -13.55 -6.19 18.79
C PRO A 181 -13.89 -4.76 19.22
N ASP A 182 -12.98 -4.11 19.96
CA ASP A 182 -13.21 -2.78 20.53
C ASP A 182 -12.78 -1.64 19.59
N ALA A 183 -12.05 -1.95 18.50
CA ALA A 183 -11.47 -0.92 17.65
C ALA A 183 -11.73 -1.11 16.14
N THR A 184 -11.73 -2.35 15.64
CA THR A 184 -11.57 -2.64 14.22
C THR A 184 -12.81 -3.27 13.61
N PRO A 185 -13.48 -2.63 12.64
CA PRO A 185 -14.64 -3.20 11.97
C PRO A 185 -14.22 -4.19 10.87
N PHE A 186 -14.36 -5.49 11.13
CA PHE A 186 -14.17 -6.53 10.11
C PHE A 186 -15.52 -7.00 9.54
N ALA A 187 -15.58 -7.18 8.22
CA ALA A 187 -16.68 -7.87 7.58
C ALA A 187 -16.76 -9.33 8.09
N LYS A 188 -17.96 -9.90 8.09
CA LYS A 188 -18.22 -11.27 8.55
C LYS A 188 -17.31 -12.31 7.89
N ASP A 189 -17.07 -12.15 6.59
CA ASP A 189 -16.25 -13.03 5.75
C ASP A 189 -14.85 -12.45 5.48
N ALA A 190 -14.37 -11.55 6.36
CA ALA A 190 -13.02 -11.01 6.28
C ALA A 190 -11.96 -12.08 6.55
N TYR A 191 -10.76 -11.85 6.00
CA TYR A 191 -9.61 -12.73 6.19
C TYR A 191 -8.29 -11.95 6.22
N ARG A 192 -7.23 -12.62 6.70
CA ARG A 192 -5.87 -12.07 6.79
C ARG A 192 -4.83 -13.06 6.27
N VAL A 193 -3.95 -12.54 5.41
CA VAL A 193 -2.76 -13.22 4.90
C VAL A 193 -1.52 -12.44 5.35
N GLU A 194 -0.55 -13.13 5.90
CA GLU A 194 0.72 -12.58 6.36
C GLU A 194 1.88 -13.36 5.73
N ASN A 195 2.77 -12.66 5.04
CA ASN A 195 3.90 -13.26 4.34
C ASN A 195 3.49 -14.50 3.51
N GLY A 196 2.35 -14.40 2.80
CA GLY A 196 1.82 -15.46 1.96
C GLY A 196 1.16 -16.63 2.68
N MET A 197 1.02 -16.57 4.00
CA MET A 197 0.36 -17.58 4.81
C MET A 197 -1.00 -17.06 5.29
N PHE A 198 -2.07 -17.83 5.09
CA PHE A 198 -3.38 -17.54 5.68
C PHE A 198 -3.30 -17.62 7.20
N ILE A 199 -3.66 -16.55 7.92
CA ILE A 199 -3.50 -16.48 9.38
C ILE A 199 -4.84 -16.51 10.10
N ALA A 200 -5.87 -15.87 9.55
CA ALA A 200 -7.18 -15.76 10.21
C ALA A 200 -8.31 -15.55 9.19
N GLY A 201 -9.52 -15.84 9.61
CA GLY A 201 -10.76 -15.47 8.92
C GLY A 201 -11.24 -16.50 7.91
N GLU A 202 -12.17 -16.07 7.08
CA GLU A 202 -12.91 -16.92 6.14
C GLU A 202 -12.01 -17.47 5.03
N GLY A 203 -12.15 -18.79 4.77
CA GLY A 203 -11.37 -19.48 3.74
C GLY A 203 -9.96 -19.86 4.14
N CYS A 204 -9.61 -19.75 5.42
CA CYS A 204 -8.35 -20.28 5.92
C CYS A 204 -8.30 -21.81 5.76
N PRO A 205 -7.22 -22.36 5.14
CA PRO A 205 -7.16 -23.78 4.82
C PRO A 205 -6.91 -24.69 6.03
N ARG A 206 -6.53 -24.13 7.19
CA ARG A 206 -6.25 -24.89 8.42
C ARG A 206 -7.42 -24.79 9.39
N ALA A 207 -7.85 -25.92 9.95
CA ALA A 207 -8.92 -25.99 10.95
C ALA A 207 -8.60 -25.19 12.24
N THR A 208 -7.33 -24.90 12.49
CA THR A 208 -6.87 -24.15 13.67
C THR A 208 -6.85 -22.64 13.46
N CYS A 209 -7.22 -22.14 12.28
CA CYS A 209 -7.27 -20.70 12.04
C CYS A 209 -8.35 -20.03 12.90
N PRO A 210 -8.02 -18.96 13.60
CA PRO A 210 -9.02 -18.17 14.32
C PRO A 210 -9.87 -17.35 13.34
N GLY A 211 -11.05 -16.91 13.78
CA GLY A 211 -11.79 -15.84 13.11
C GLY A 211 -11.09 -14.49 13.31
N MET A 212 -11.51 -13.48 12.53
CA MET A 212 -10.89 -12.14 12.63
C MET A 212 -11.02 -11.51 14.02
N TYR A 213 -12.10 -11.76 14.73
CA TYR A 213 -12.31 -11.25 16.09
C TYR A 213 -11.82 -12.19 17.22
N THR A 214 -11.57 -13.47 16.91
CA THR A 214 -11.14 -14.47 17.91
C THR A 214 -9.64 -14.76 17.86
N GLN A 215 -8.91 -14.12 16.94
CA GLN A 215 -7.47 -14.26 16.85
C GLN A 215 -6.77 -13.65 18.08
N ARG A 216 -5.69 -14.28 18.50
CA ARG A 216 -4.87 -13.73 19.59
C ARG A 216 -4.15 -12.47 19.08
N VAL A 217 -4.38 -11.36 19.75
CA VAL A 217 -3.72 -10.09 19.49
C VAL A 217 -2.54 -9.93 20.46
N ILE A 218 -1.35 -9.68 19.92
CA ILE A 218 -0.20 -9.24 20.72
C ILE A 218 -0.36 -7.73 20.93
N LEU A 219 -0.26 -7.29 22.17
CA LEU A 219 -0.35 -5.88 22.53
C LEU A 219 0.87 -5.11 22.01
N HIS A 220 0.61 -4.04 21.25
CA HIS A 220 1.64 -3.20 20.63
C HIS A 220 1.43 -1.71 20.98
N PRO A 221 1.67 -1.29 22.22
CA PRO A 221 1.38 0.09 22.65
C PRO A 221 2.22 1.14 21.92
N GLY A 222 3.38 0.75 21.41
CA GLY A 222 4.30 1.62 20.67
C GLY A 222 4.14 1.59 19.16
N ILE A 223 3.07 0.95 18.61
CA ILE A 223 2.89 0.89 17.16
C ILE A 223 2.73 2.26 16.53
N VAL A 224 3.45 2.49 15.44
CA VAL A 224 3.31 3.67 14.59
C VAL A 224 2.88 3.25 13.19
N ALA A 225 2.04 4.06 12.55
CA ALA A 225 1.51 3.80 11.22
C ALA A 225 1.61 5.04 10.32
N SER A 226 1.87 4.82 9.04
CA SER A 226 1.91 5.85 8.00
C SER A 226 1.25 5.33 6.74
N VAL A 227 0.39 6.15 6.10
CA VAL A 227 -0.26 5.77 4.84
C VAL A 227 0.78 5.78 3.72
N ALA A 228 0.94 4.67 3.03
CA ALA A 228 1.85 4.51 1.90
C ALA A 228 1.15 4.77 0.55
N ALA A 229 -0.08 4.26 0.37
CA ALA A 229 -0.91 4.48 -0.81
C ALA A 229 -2.40 4.32 -0.48
N VAL A 230 -3.26 4.96 -1.27
CA VAL A 230 -4.73 4.77 -1.21
C VAL A 230 -5.26 4.58 -2.63
N ASP A 231 -5.72 3.39 -2.93
CA ASP A 231 -6.40 3.07 -4.19
C ASP A 231 -7.91 3.28 -4.01
N GLU A 232 -8.39 4.48 -4.35
CA GLU A 232 -9.79 4.87 -4.14
C GLU A 232 -10.75 4.10 -5.05
N GLU A 233 -10.27 3.59 -6.19
CA GLU A 233 -11.10 2.81 -7.12
C GLU A 233 -11.43 1.43 -6.56
N LEU A 234 -10.43 0.76 -6.01
CA LEU A 234 -10.58 -0.58 -5.44
C LEU A 234 -10.83 -0.56 -3.91
N GLY A 235 -10.85 0.62 -3.26
CA GLY A 235 -11.00 0.70 -1.82
C GLY A 235 -9.86 0.02 -1.06
N LEU A 236 -8.61 0.25 -1.50
CA LEU A 236 -7.42 -0.32 -0.87
C LEU A 236 -6.61 0.77 -0.17
N VAL A 237 -6.16 0.48 1.04
CA VAL A 237 -5.22 1.33 1.77
C VAL A 237 -3.99 0.50 2.11
N LEU A 238 -2.81 0.97 1.72
CA LEU A 238 -1.53 0.38 2.10
C LEU A 238 -0.94 1.20 3.24
N LEU A 239 -0.71 0.57 4.38
CA LEU A 239 -0.02 1.17 5.52
C LEU A 239 1.40 0.64 5.62
N TRP A 240 2.35 1.52 5.89
CA TRP A 240 3.60 1.16 6.52
C TRP A 240 3.41 1.21 8.03
N MET A 241 3.88 0.19 8.75
CA MET A 241 3.81 0.17 10.21
C MET A 241 5.11 -0.37 10.79
N ASN A 242 5.54 0.22 11.92
CA ASN A 242 6.50 -0.35 12.85
C ASN A 242 5.75 -0.67 14.15
N PHE A 243 5.74 -1.94 14.53
CA PHE A 243 4.92 -2.44 15.64
C PHE A 243 5.47 -2.07 17.01
N GLY A 244 6.65 -1.42 17.05
CA GLY A 244 7.28 -1.04 18.30
C GLY A 244 7.81 -2.21 19.09
N TYR A 245 8.23 -1.94 20.31
CA TYR A 245 8.80 -2.94 21.20
C TYR A 245 7.74 -3.92 21.72
N THR A 246 8.06 -5.20 21.57
CA THR A 246 7.43 -6.30 22.33
C THR A 246 8.48 -7.40 22.56
N ASN A 247 8.26 -8.29 23.53
CA ASN A 247 9.15 -9.44 23.72
C ASN A 247 9.05 -10.49 22.58
N SER A 248 8.12 -10.30 21.64
CA SER A 248 7.81 -11.30 20.60
C SER A 248 8.79 -11.30 19.43
N TYR A 249 9.55 -10.21 19.23
CA TYR A 249 10.41 -10.02 18.05
C TYR A 249 11.92 -10.07 18.38
N GLY A 250 12.27 -10.40 19.62
CA GLY A 250 13.64 -10.38 20.12
C GLY A 250 14.08 -9.00 20.62
N ALA A 251 15.21 -8.96 21.33
CA ALA A 251 15.73 -7.74 21.91
C ALA A 251 16.06 -6.69 20.85
N ASN A 252 15.65 -5.45 21.08
CA ASN A 252 15.90 -4.31 20.19
C ASN A 252 15.37 -4.46 18.76
N ASN A 253 14.35 -5.32 18.56
CA ASN A 253 13.72 -5.53 17.27
C ASN A 253 12.23 -5.21 17.31
N ALA A 254 11.68 -4.89 16.15
CA ALA A 254 10.27 -4.72 15.89
C ALA A 254 9.88 -5.40 14.57
N LEU A 255 8.59 -5.70 14.43
CA LEU A 255 8.03 -6.06 13.14
C LEU A 255 7.77 -4.79 12.34
N VAL A 256 8.30 -4.73 11.12
CA VAL A 256 8.04 -3.66 10.16
C VAL A 256 7.33 -4.25 8.95
N THR A 257 6.24 -3.61 8.51
CA THR A 257 5.37 -4.14 7.47
C THR A 257 4.93 -3.07 6.46
N PHE A 258 4.65 -3.51 5.24
CA PHE A 258 3.63 -2.92 4.39
C PHE A 258 2.41 -3.82 4.41
N GLU A 259 1.28 -3.31 4.90
CA GLU A 259 0.07 -4.06 5.09
C GLU A 259 -1.10 -3.37 4.38
N ALA A 260 -1.77 -4.12 3.50
CA ALA A 260 -2.84 -3.64 2.66
C ALA A 260 -4.20 -4.07 3.21
N PHE A 261 -5.13 -3.13 3.23
CA PHE A 261 -6.50 -3.30 3.71
C PHE A 261 -7.47 -3.07 2.57
N LYS A 262 -8.25 -4.07 2.22
CA LYS A 262 -9.41 -3.94 1.34
C LYS A 262 -10.61 -3.49 2.16
N ILE A 263 -11.24 -2.38 1.76
CA ILE A 263 -12.27 -1.72 2.56
C ILE A 263 -13.43 -1.30 1.67
N TRP A 264 -14.65 -1.59 2.11
CA TRP A 264 -15.89 -1.00 1.60
C TRP A 264 -16.99 -1.03 2.64
N GLY A 265 -17.94 -0.08 2.57
CA GLY A 265 -19.09 -0.03 3.47
C GLY A 265 -18.73 0.14 4.94
N GLY A 266 -17.56 0.72 5.25
CA GLY A 266 -17.10 0.94 6.61
C GLY A 266 -16.37 -0.25 7.26
N GLU A 267 -16.14 -1.37 6.54
CA GLU A 267 -15.55 -2.60 7.08
C GLU A 267 -14.32 -3.06 6.31
N ILE A 268 -13.36 -3.64 7.00
CA ILE A 268 -12.19 -4.32 6.42
C ILE A 268 -12.64 -5.69 5.92
N GLN A 269 -12.43 -5.94 4.64
CA GLN A 269 -12.85 -7.16 3.93
C GLN A 269 -11.72 -8.18 3.82
N ALA A 270 -10.49 -7.70 3.66
CA ALA A 270 -9.31 -8.54 3.50
C ALA A 270 -8.05 -7.76 3.91
N ILE A 271 -7.06 -8.50 4.39
CA ILE A 271 -5.75 -7.95 4.78
C ILE A 271 -4.67 -8.79 4.10
N ASN A 272 -3.66 -8.12 3.54
CA ASN A 272 -2.45 -8.74 3.00
C ASN A 272 -1.21 -7.99 3.49
N ALA A 273 -0.36 -8.65 4.25
CA ALA A 273 0.85 -8.08 4.83
C ALA A 273 2.11 -8.76 4.31
N PHE A 274 3.10 -7.94 3.91
CA PHE A 274 4.48 -8.39 3.79
C PHE A 274 5.32 -7.66 4.85
N PHE A 275 5.97 -8.42 5.71
CA PHE A 275 6.71 -7.89 6.84
C PHE A 275 8.01 -8.65 7.10
N ARG A 276 8.87 -8.01 7.87
CA ARG A 276 10.07 -8.62 8.43
C ARG A 276 10.40 -8.05 9.81
N ILE A 277 11.25 -8.76 10.54
CA ILE A 277 11.83 -8.25 11.79
C ILE A 277 13.00 -7.33 11.45
N MET A 278 13.00 -6.13 12.04
CA MET A 278 13.98 -5.08 11.81
C MET A 278 14.38 -4.44 13.15
N PRO A 279 15.47 -3.64 13.21
CA PRO A 279 15.80 -2.86 14.40
C PRO A 279 14.61 -2.03 14.89
N LEU A 280 14.43 -1.95 16.21
CA LEU A 280 13.29 -1.28 16.85
C LEU A 280 13.07 0.15 16.35
N GLU A 281 14.14 0.93 16.22
CA GLU A 281 14.11 2.32 15.80
C GLU A 281 14.06 2.51 14.27
N THR A 282 13.68 1.45 13.52
CA THR A 282 13.56 1.59 12.06
C THR A 282 12.51 2.64 11.69
N PRO A 283 12.92 3.77 11.07
CA PRO A 283 12.00 4.83 10.71
C PRO A 283 11.42 4.62 9.31
N ARG A 284 10.37 5.36 9.01
CA ARG A 284 9.96 5.61 7.65
C ARG A 284 10.34 7.03 7.24
N PHE A 285 11.29 7.19 6.32
CA PHE A 285 11.76 8.49 5.84
C PHE A 285 10.93 9.05 4.66
N TRP A 286 9.84 8.41 4.30
CA TRP A 286 8.99 8.80 3.19
C TRP A 286 7.73 9.51 3.69
N PRO A 287 7.26 10.55 2.98
CA PRO A 287 6.04 11.26 3.38
C PRO A 287 4.81 10.35 3.31
N SER A 288 3.87 10.60 4.23
CA SER A 288 2.57 9.91 4.21
C SER A 288 1.74 10.35 3.00
N ALA A 289 0.98 9.42 2.44
CA ALA A 289 0.03 9.64 1.34
C ALA A 289 -1.38 10.03 1.82
N LYS A 290 -1.50 10.63 3.02
CA LYS A 290 -2.79 11.12 3.55
C LYS A 290 -3.44 12.16 2.64
#